data_3573602e9b2dfba597154cebb15a51be
#
_entry.id   3573602e9b2dfba597154cebb15a51be
#
_cell.length_a   1.000
_cell.length_b   1.000
_cell.length_c   1.000
_cell.angle_alpha   90.00
_cell.angle_beta   90.00
_cell.angle_gamma   90.00
#
_symmetry.space_group_name_H-M   'P 1'
#
loop_
_entity.id
_entity.type
_entity.pdbx_description
1 polymer ?
#
loop_
_entity_poly.entity_id
_entity_poly.type
_entity_poly.pdbx_seq_one_letter_code
_entity_poly.pdbx_strand_id
1 'polypeptide(L)'
;MAAILFCRSQPKPMRGLDLKQNELFSYTTLEQRIPNDHPLRPLRGLVDTVLASMDRDFDGLYSTLGRASIAPERLLRASLLQVIYTIRSERQLVEQIDFNLLFRWFVGLSMDERMWDHSTFSQNRDRLFNQDVARLFFQRIKSLAAWSEYASNEHFSVDGTLIDAWASHKSFIKKDGGDPPEDGTRNPDADFKGEKRSNATHQSTSDPEARLARKSNGDASRLAHMAHTMMEHRNGLIVDVECTEFNGRAEVEAALEMLERTAKPGSTVGADKNYDQKRFVQRARELKVTPHVAQKRKGSAIDGRTTRHPGYAASQKIRKRIEEGFGWLKTVGGLRKTKLIGRAKLSAQLLLGF
;
A
#
# COMPACT_ATOMS: atom_id res chain seq x y z
N MET A 1 -15.80 -84.60 0.28
CA MET A 1 -14.70 -83.64 -0.05
C MET A 1 -15.34 -82.31 -0.36
N ALA A 2 -15.35 -81.38 0.59
CA ALA A 2 -15.89 -80.02 0.38
C ALA A 2 -14.75 -79.09 0.01
N ALA A 3 -14.80 -78.55 -1.19
CA ALA A 3 -13.83 -77.58 -1.65
C ALA A 3 -14.14 -76.21 -1.05
N ILE A 4 -13.27 -75.75 -0.15
CA ILE A 4 -13.34 -74.41 0.42
C ILE A 4 -12.79 -73.46 -0.64
N LEU A 5 -13.68 -72.74 -1.31
CA LEU A 5 -13.35 -71.61 -2.18
C LEU A 5 -12.83 -70.44 -1.33
N PHE A 6 -11.51 -70.25 -1.29
CA PHE A 6 -10.90 -68.99 -0.82
C PHE A 6 -11.20 -67.88 -1.80
N CYS A 7 -12.20 -67.07 -1.44
CA CYS A 7 -12.44 -65.79 -2.12
C CYS A 7 -11.30 -64.85 -1.76
N ARG A 8 -10.29 -64.69 -2.62
CA ARG A 8 -9.27 -63.66 -2.51
C ARG A 8 -9.96 -62.31 -2.69
N SER A 9 -10.15 -61.59 -1.61
CA SER A 9 -10.57 -60.20 -1.68
C SER A 9 -9.51 -59.42 -2.48
N GLN A 10 -9.89 -58.91 -3.63
CA GLN A 10 -9.06 -58.00 -4.42
C GLN A 10 -8.74 -56.76 -3.56
N PRO A 11 -7.49 -56.30 -3.52
CA PRO A 11 -7.15 -55.10 -2.80
C PRO A 11 -7.99 -53.94 -3.35
N LYS A 12 -8.79 -53.29 -2.50
CA LYS A 12 -9.54 -52.08 -2.86
C LYS A 12 -8.56 -51.01 -3.28
N PRO A 13 -8.76 -50.38 -4.45
CA PRO A 13 -7.90 -49.27 -4.85
C PRO A 13 -7.87 -48.20 -3.81
N MET A 14 -6.68 -47.64 -3.51
CA MET A 14 -6.47 -46.54 -2.55
C MET A 14 -7.09 -45.21 -3.02
N ARG A 15 -7.76 -45.22 -4.17
CA ARG A 15 -8.49 -44.05 -4.70
C ARG A 15 -9.70 -43.75 -3.84
N GLY A 16 -9.76 -42.50 -3.29
CA GLY A 16 -10.94 -42.00 -2.58
C GLY A 16 -12.18 -42.01 -3.47
N LEU A 17 -13.37 -42.15 -2.86
CA LEU A 17 -14.65 -42.08 -3.56
C LEU A 17 -14.97 -40.61 -3.89
N ASP A 18 -15.42 -40.35 -5.11
CA ASP A 18 -15.99 -39.06 -5.54
C ASP A 18 -17.45 -38.98 -5.06
N LEU A 19 -17.61 -38.62 -3.79
CA LEU A 19 -18.93 -38.46 -3.16
C LEU A 19 -19.44 -37.06 -3.44
N LYS A 20 -20.56 -36.94 -4.14
CA LYS A 20 -21.26 -35.68 -4.33
C LYS A 20 -22.13 -35.42 -3.11
N GLN A 21 -21.87 -34.33 -2.41
CA GLN A 21 -22.67 -33.88 -1.28
C GLN A 21 -23.69 -32.86 -1.78
N ASN A 22 -24.97 -33.18 -1.59
CA ASN A 22 -26.12 -32.30 -1.93
C ASN A 22 -26.90 -31.87 -0.67
N GLU A 23 -26.17 -31.70 0.44
CA GLU A 23 -26.81 -31.29 1.69
C GLU A 23 -27.24 -29.83 1.62
N LEU A 24 -28.50 -29.56 2.02
CA LEU A 24 -29.09 -28.23 2.02
C LEU A 24 -28.63 -27.36 3.20
N PHE A 25 -28.15 -27.97 4.27
CA PHE A 25 -27.77 -27.30 5.52
C PHE A 25 -26.33 -27.60 5.91
N SER A 26 -25.62 -26.58 6.40
CA SER A 26 -24.34 -26.73 7.06
C SER A 26 -24.50 -26.47 8.56
N TYR A 27 -24.07 -27.38 9.40
CA TYR A 27 -24.09 -27.25 10.86
C TYR A 27 -22.81 -26.60 11.42
N THR A 28 -21.91 -26.13 10.55
CA THR A 28 -20.63 -25.53 10.94
C THR A 28 -20.68 -24.03 10.68
N THR A 29 -20.39 -23.23 11.71
CA THR A 29 -20.24 -21.77 11.55
C THR A 29 -18.94 -21.43 10.83
N LEU A 30 -18.85 -20.22 10.23
CA LEU A 30 -17.61 -19.75 9.64
C LEU A 30 -16.45 -19.72 10.65
N GLU A 31 -16.75 -19.35 11.91
CA GLU A 31 -15.78 -19.34 13.00
C GLU A 31 -15.18 -20.72 13.30
N GLN A 32 -16.01 -21.76 13.30
CA GLN A 32 -15.58 -23.14 13.50
C GLN A 32 -14.86 -23.73 12.27
N ARG A 33 -15.21 -23.24 11.06
CA ARG A 33 -14.62 -23.73 9.81
C ARG A 33 -13.17 -23.31 9.62
N ILE A 34 -12.81 -22.12 10.11
CA ILE A 34 -11.45 -21.59 9.96
C ILE A 34 -10.56 -22.20 11.07
N PRO A 35 -9.41 -22.80 10.73
CA PRO A 35 -8.48 -23.37 11.71
C PRO A 35 -8.05 -22.35 12.76
N ASN A 36 -7.88 -22.79 14.01
CA ASN A 36 -7.49 -21.91 15.12
C ASN A 36 -6.10 -21.28 14.95
N ASP A 37 -5.21 -21.95 14.25
CA ASP A 37 -3.83 -21.52 13.96
C ASP A 37 -3.71 -20.73 12.64
N HIS A 38 -4.83 -20.42 11.98
CA HIS A 38 -4.80 -19.71 10.71
C HIS A 38 -4.22 -18.29 10.87
N PRO A 39 -3.24 -17.86 10.02
CA PRO A 39 -2.53 -16.57 10.14
C PRO A 39 -3.44 -15.33 10.14
N LEU A 40 -4.60 -15.39 9.51
CA LEU A 40 -5.56 -14.27 9.53
C LEU A 40 -6.28 -14.09 10.87
N ARG A 41 -6.25 -15.06 11.80
CA ARG A 41 -6.92 -14.89 13.09
C ARG A 41 -6.32 -13.80 13.96
N PRO A 42 -5.01 -13.80 14.24
CA PRO A 42 -4.40 -12.71 14.99
C PRO A 42 -4.53 -11.37 14.26
N LEU A 43 -4.40 -11.36 12.93
CA LEU A 43 -4.59 -10.16 12.14
C LEU A 43 -6.02 -9.61 12.26
N ARG A 44 -7.05 -10.46 12.16
CA ARG A 44 -8.44 -10.06 12.34
C ARG A 44 -8.68 -9.47 13.72
N GLY A 45 -8.18 -10.10 14.78
CA GLY A 45 -8.31 -9.61 16.15
C GLY A 45 -7.70 -8.20 16.32
N LEU A 46 -6.52 -7.98 15.73
CA LEU A 46 -5.87 -6.67 15.72
C LEU A 46 -6.71 -5.64 14.95
N VAL A 47 -7.16 -5.99 13.76
CA VAL A 47 -8.00 -5.12 12.91
C VAL A 47 -9.31 -4.78 13.62
N ASP A 48 -9.98 -5.76 14.24
CA ASP A 48 -11.24 -5.55 14.96
C ASP A 48 -11.05 -4.61 16.15
N THR A 49 -9.95 -4.74 16.89
CA THR A 49 -9.59 -3.83 18.00
C THR A 49 -9.42 -2.39 17.51
N VAL A 50 -8.71 -2.20 16.38
CA VAL A 50 -8.51 -0.88 15.79
C VAL A 50 -9.83 -0.29 15.30
N LEU A 51 -10.62 -1.07 14.56
CA LEU A 51 -11.89 -0.61 14.01
C LEU A 51 -12.89 -0.22 15.10
N ALA A 52 -12.98 -0.99 16.19
CA ALA A 52 -13.81 -0.64 17.35
C ALA A 52 -13.40 0.71 17.98
N SER A 53 -12.10 1.06 17.95
CA SER A 53 -11.63 2.36 18.43
C SER A 53 -12.00 3.53 17.51
N MET A 54 -12.47 3.25 16.29
CA MET A 54 -12.80 4.25 15.27
C MET A 54 -14.32 4.47 15.12
N ASP A 55 -15.18 3.84 15.90
CA ASP A 55 -16.65 3.94 15.77
C ASP A 55 -17.13 5.39 15.68
N ARG A 56 -16.67 6.25 16.61
CA ARG A 56 -17.05 7.68 16.62
C ARG A 56 -16.56 8.44 15.39
N ASP A 57 -15.39 8.06 14.87
CA ASP A 57 -14.82 8.67 13.66
C ASP A 57 -15.69 8.28 12.46
N PHE A 58 -16.18 7.04 12.41
CA PHE A 58 -17.08 6.57 11.36
C PHE A 58 -18.45 7.25 11.42
N ASP A 59 -19.04 7.39 12.59
CA ASP A 59 -20.33 8.06 12.77
C ASP A 59 -20.33 9.47 12.16
N GLY A 60 -19.22 10.19 12.29
CA GLY A 60 -19.04 11.53 11.72
C GLY A 60 -18.99 11.58 10.18
N LEU A 61 -18.76 10.43 9.51
CA LEU A 61 -18.63 10.35 8.07
C LEU A 61 -19.94 10.02 7.32
N TYR A 62 -20.98 9.61 8.07
CA TYR A 62 -22.23 9.15 7.50
C TYR A 62 -23.39 10.06 7.90
N SER A 63 -24.30 10.28 6.95
CA SER A 63 -25.54 11.00 7.21
C SER A 63 -26.50 10.12 8.01
N THR A 64 -27.30 10.77 8.86
CA THR A 64 -28.40 10.12 9.60
C THR A 64 -29.60 9.79 8.71
N LEU A 65 -29.62 10.30 7.47
CA LEU A 65 -30.71 10.13 6.52
C LEU A 65 -30.20 9.38 5.26
N GLY A 66 -31.03 8.52 4.71
CA GLY A 66 -30.77 7.82 3.45
C GLY A 66 -30.69 6.30 3.60
N ARG A 67 -30.32 5.62 2.50
CA ARG A 67 -30.13 4.16 2.48
C ARG A 67 -28.83 3.80 3.21
N ALA A 68 -28.87 2.77 4.04
CA ALA A 68 -27.68 2.21 4.67
C ALA A 68 -26.63 1.81 3.61
N SER A 69 -25.40 2.26 3.82
CA SER A 69 -24.25 1.93 2.98
C SER A 69 -23.55 0.67 3.49
N ILE A 70 -22.52 0.21 2.78
CA ILE A 70 -21.62 -0.83 3.30
C ILE A 70 -20.90 -0.25 4.54
N ALA A 71 -20.87 -1.00 5.63
CA ALA A 71 -20.16 -0.59 6.85
C ALA A 71 -18.67 -0.33 6.57
N PRO A 72 -18.09 0.77 7.07
CA PRO A 72 -16.69 1.13 6.83
C PRO A 72 -15.71 0.06 7.30
N GLU A 73 -16.03 -0.66 8.38
CA GLU A 73 -15.24 -1.78 8.89
C GLU A 73 -15.12 -2.90 7.86
N ARG A 74 -16.21 -3.23 7.20
CA ARG A 74 -16.23 -4.26 6.14
C ARG A 74 -15.44 -3.82 4.90
N LEU A 75 -15.53 -2.54 4.54
CA LEU A 75 -14.77 -1.97 3.44
C LEU A 75 -13.26 -2.02 3.71
N LEU A 76 -12.84 -1.67 4.92
CA LEU A 76 -11.44 -1.71 5.33
C LEU A 76 -10.91 -3.15 5.39
N ARG A 77 -11.65 -4.09 6.00
CA ARG A 77 -11.26 -5.52 5.99
C ARG A 77 -11.16 -6.08 4.57
N ALA A 78 -12.10 -5.75 3.70
CA ALA A 78 -12.05 -6.18 2.30
C ALA A 78 -10.85 -5.57 1.55
N SER A 79 -10.53 -4.29 1.80
CA SER A 79 -9.36 -3.63 1.21
C SER A 79 -8.04 -4.25 1.69
N LEU A 80 -7.94 -4.65 2.96
CA LEU A 80 -6.80 -5.39 3.48
C LEU A 80 -6.63 -6.75 2.79
N LEU A 81 -7.72 -7.51 2.60
CA LEU A 81 -7.68 -8.77 1.85
C LEU A 81 -7.19 -8.55 0.42
N GLN A 82 -7.61 -7.46 -0.23
CA GLN A 82 -7.17 -7.13 -1.58
C GLN A 82 -5.64 -7.00 -1.66
N VAL A 83 -5.03 -6.36 -0.68
CA VAL A 83 -3.56 -6.20 -0.61
C VAL A 83 -2.88 -7.52 -0.25
N ILE A 84 -3.30 -8.17 0.84
CA ILE A 84 -2.65 -9.38 1.38
C ILE A 84 -2.65 -10.54 0.39
N TYR A 85 -3.75 -10.70 -0.36
CA TYR A 85 -3.92 -11.78 -1.33
C TYR A 85 -3.66 -11.35 -2.78
N THR A 86 -3.09 -10.18 -2.99
CA THR A 86 -2.73 -9.67 -4.34
C THR A 86 -3.91 -9.69 -5.33
N ILE A 87 -5.10 -9.31 -4.87
CA ILE A 87 -6.32 -9.36 -5.68
C ILE A 87 -6.35 -8.15 -6.63
N ARG A 88 -6.35 -8.41 -7.93
CA ARG A 88 -6.10 -7.40 -8.97
C ARG A 88 -7.21 -6.39 -9.19
N SER A 89 -8.45 -6.71 -8.86
CA SER A 89 -9.61 -5.85 -9.14
C SER A 89 -10.69 -6.00 -8.09
N GLU A 90 -11.51 -4.95 -7.94
CA GLU A 90 -12.68 -4.97 -7.05
C GLU A 90 -13.71 -6.02 -7.46
N ARG A 91 -13.88 -6.26 -8.76
CA ARG A 91 -14.76 -7.34 -9.25
C ARG A 91 -14.27 -8.70 -8.76
N GLN A 92 -12.98 -8.99 -8.90
CA GLN A 92 -12.39 -10.23 -8.40
C GLN A 92 -12.45 -10.31 -6.87
N LEU A 93 -12.23 -9.18 -6.16
CA LEU A 93 -12.35 -9.12 -4.70
C LEU A 93 -13.76 -9.50 -4.25
N VAL A 94 -14.76 -8.88 -4.82
CA VAL A 94 -16.18 -9.16 -4.50
C VAL A 94 -16.53 -10.61 -4.78
N GLU A 95 -16.14 -11.15 -5.93
CA GLU A 95 -16.33 -12.56 -6.28
C GLU A 95 -15.61 -13.50 -5.29
N GLN A 96 -14.36 -13.19 -4.92
CA GLN A 96 -13.64 -13.97 -3.93
C GLN A 96 -14.30 -13.91 -2.54
N ILE A 97 -14.79 -12.77 -2.10
CA ILE A 97 -15.50 -12.66 -0.82
C ILE A 97 -16.82 -13.42 -0.89
N ASP A 98 -17.49 -13.45 -2.04
CA ASP A 98 -18.77 -14.15 -2.19
C ASP A 98 -18.63 -15.67 -2.02
N PHE A 99 -17.61 -16.28 -2.60
CA PHE A 99 -17.43 -17.73 -2.63
C PHE A 99 -16.40 -18.29 -1.67
N ASN A 100 -15.50 -17.48 -1.13
CA ASN A 100 -14.45 -17.91 -0.22
C ASN A 100 -14.88 -17.72 1.23
N LEU A 101 -15.09 -18.82 1.96
CA LEU A 101 -15.52 -18.81 3.35
C LEU A 101 -14.55 -18.09 4.28
N LEU A 102 -13.24 -18.21 4.05
CA LEU A 102 -12.22 -17.49 4.80
C LEU A 102 -12.35 -15.97 4.63
N PHE A 103 -12.62 -15.51 3.42
CA PHE A 103 -12.78 -14.08 3.14
C PHE A 103 -14.10 -13.54 3.71
N ARG A 104 -15.20 -14.30 3.60
CA ARG A 104 -16.46 -13.96 4.27
C ARG A 104 -16.29 -13.81 5.76
N TRP A 105 -15.62 -14.79 6.38
CA TRP A 105 -15.28 -14.75 7.81
C TRP A 105 -14.46 -13.51 8.16
N PHE A 106 -13.39 -13.22 7.43
CA PHE A 106 -12.50 -12.09 7.71
C PHE A 106 -13.22 -10.74 7.58
N VAL A 107 -14.08 -10.58 6.57
CA VAL A 107 -14.86 -9.36 6.34
C VAL A 107 -16.01 -9.21 7.35
N GLY A 108 -16.51 -10.31 7.90
CA GLY A 108 -17.64 -10.34 8.84
C GLY A 108 -18.99 -10.45 8.13
N LEU A 109 -19.05 -11.24 7.06
CA LEU A 109 -20.29 -11.61 6.37
C LEU A 109 -20.77 -12.98 6.83
N SER A 110 -22.08 -13.16 6.97
CA SER A 110 -22.68 -14.48 7.21
C SER A 110 -22.71 -15.34 5.93
N MET A 111 -22.96 -16.64 6.06
CA MET A 111 -23.02 -17.56 4.91
C MET A 111 -24.08 -17.14 3.88
N ASP A 112 -25.24 -16.69 4.34
CA ASP A 112 -26.41 -16.40 3.51
C ASP A 112 -26.49 -14.91 3.12
N GLU A 113 -25.62 -14.07 3.65
CA GLU A 113 -25.64 -12.63 3.36
C GLU A 113 -25.24 -12.38 1.90
N ARG A 114 -26.12 -11.67 1.17
CA ARG A 114 -25.86 -11.33 -0.22
C ARG A 114 -24.66 -10.37 -0.33
N MET A 115 -23.75 -10.70 -1.24
CA MET A 115 -22.63 -9.83 -1.53
C MET A 115 -23.07 -8.55 -2.24
N TRP A 116 -22.41 -7.43 -1.93
CA TRP A 116 -22.61 -6.16 -2.63
C TRP A 116 -21.99 -6.19 -4.04
N ASP A 117 -22.43 -5.29 -4.91
CA ASP A 117 -21.86 -5.11 -6.23
C ASP A 117 -20.50 -4.42 -6.16
N HIS A 118 -19.59 -4.76 -7.10
CA HIS A 118 -18.23 -4.20 -7.14
C HIS A 118 -18.21 -2.68 -7.33
N SER A 119 -19.17 -2.10 -8.06
CA SER A 119 -19.27 -0.66 -8.25
C SER A 119 -19.69 0.04 -6.96
N THR A 120 -20.63 -0.55 -6.22
CA THR A 120 -21.04 -0.09 -4.88
C THR A 120 -19.85 -0.13 -3.92
N PHE A 121 -19.07 -1.22 -3.94
CA PHE A 121 -17.85 -1.33 -3.15
C PHE A 121 -16.87 -0.19 -3.49
N SER A 122 -16.55 0.00 -4.78
CA SER A 122 -15.58 1.00 -5.23
C SER A 122 -15.98 2.42 -4.83
N GLN A 123 -17.25 2.79 -5.01
CA GLN A 123 -17.77 4.11 -4.63
C GLN A 123 -17.67 4.37 -3.11
N ASN A 124 -18.06 3.39 -2.30
CA ASN A 124 -18.01 3.53 -0.84
C ASN A 124 -16.56 3.56 -0.33
N ARG A 125 -15.67 2.71 -0.86
CA ARG A 125 -14.24 2.73 -0.55
C ARG A 125 -13.62 4.09 -0.91
N ASP A 126 -13.88 4.61 -2.11
CA ASP A 126 -13.32 5.87 -2.57
C ASP A 126 -13.75 7.04 -1.68
N ARG A 127 -14.97 7.00 -1.13
CA ARG A 127 -15.42 7.98 -0.13
C ARG A 127 -14.57 7.91 1.14
N LEU A 128 -14.30 6.71 1.67
CA LEU A 128 -13.43 6.57 2.85
C LEU A 128 -12.01 7.01 2.57
N PHE A 129 -11.46 6.67 1.40
CA PHE A 129 -10.09 7.02 1.02
C PHE A 129 -9.89 8.53 0.86
N ASN A 130 -10.89 9.25 0.39
CA ASN A 130 -10.85 10.71 0.28
C ASN A 130 -10.97 11.43 1.63
N GLN A 131 -11.31 10.75 2.71
CA GLN A 131 -11.50 11.32 4.05
C GLN A 131 -10.43 10.89 5.06
N ASP A 132 -9.25 10.54 4.58
CA ASP A 132 -8.09 10.16 5.40
C ASP A 132 -8.32 9.01 6.40
N VAL A 133 -9.38 8.21 6.21
CA VAL A 133 -9.70 7.08 7.09
C VAL A 133 -8.55 6.08 7.16
N ALA A 134 -7.85 5.84 6.05
CA ALA A 134 -6.69 4.94 6.04
C ALA A 134 -5.54 5.49 6.90
N ARG A 135 -5.32 6.82 6.92
CA ARG A 135 -4.32 7.44 7.78
C ARG A 135 -4.71 7.32 9.25
N LEU A 136 -5.97 7.55 9.58
CA LEU A 136 -6.47 7.34 10.93
C LEU A 136 -6.31 5.88 11.38
N PHE A 137 -6.67 4.92 10.52
CA PHE A 137 -6.50 3.51 10.79
C PHE A 137 -5.02 3.15 11.05
N PHE A 138 -4.11 3.64 10.22
CA PHE A 138 -2.66 3.45 10.39
C PHE A 138 -2.16 4.05 11.72
N GLN A 139 -2.63 5.25 12.08
CA GLN A 139 -2.29 5.88 13.36
C GLN A 139 -2.83 5.10 14.55
N ARG A 140 -4.05 4.55 14.47
CA ARG A 140 -4.63 3.70 15.52
C ARG A 140 -3.83 2.41 15.71
N ILE A 141 -3.36 1.77 14.64
CA ILE A 141 -2.43 0.63 14.75
C ILE A 141 -1.18 1.05 15.52
N LYS A 142 -0.57 2.18 15.20
CA LYS A 142 0.62 2.68 15.90
C LYS A 142 0.36 3.05 17.36
N SER A 143 -0.87 3.32 17.75
CA SER A 143 -1.25 3.61 19.14
C SER A 143 -1.50 2.38 20.00
N LEU A 144 -1.55 1.18 19.40
CA LEU A 144 -1.68 -0.06 20.18
C LEU A 144 -0.48 -0.26 21.10
N ALA A 145 -0.73 -0.74 22.31
CA ALA A 145 0.33 -1.01 23.28
C ALA A 145 1.40 -1.97 22.74
N ALA A 146 0.96 -3.02 22.01
CA ALA A 146 1.84 -3.97 21.35
C ALA A 146 2.79 -3.34 20.33
N TRP A 147 2.44 -2.20 19.71
CA TRP A 147 3.30 -1.52 18.76
C TRP A 147 4.66 -1.13 19.37
N SER A 148 4.66 -0.65 20.62
CA SER A 148 5.89 -0.23 21.31
C SER A 148 6.86 -1.38 21.59
N GLU A 149 6.39 -2.63 21.59
CA GLU A 149 7.22 -3.82 21.74
C GLU A 149 7.96 -4.14 20.43
N TYR A 150 7.36 -3.86 19.29
CA TYR A 150 7.91 -4.18 17.98
C TYR A 150 8.63 -3.00 17.32
N ALA A 151 8.14 -1.77 17.46
CA ALA A 151 8.71 -0.59 16.83
C ALA A 151 9.65 0.17 17.77
N SER A 152 10.81 0.59 17.23
CA SER A 152 11.75 1.50 17.91
C SER A 152 11.53 2.95 17.47
N ASN A 153 11.80 3.89 18.40
CA ASN A 153 11.78 5.33 18.11
C ASN A 153 13.20 5.95 18.04
N GLU A 154 14.24 5.11 17.89
CA GLU A 154 15.63 5.56 18.00
C GLU A 154 16.30 5.75 16.65
N HIS A 155 16.08 4.82 15.75
CA HIS A 155 16.78 4.79 14.47
C HIS A 155 15.82 4.56 13.33
N PHE A 156 15.89 5.42 12.31
CA PHE A 156 14.99 5.37 11.16
C PHE A 156 15.75 5.37 9.84
N SER A 157 15.07 4.96 8.78
CA SER A 157 15.45 5.17 7.39
C SER A 157 14.33 5.83 6.63
N VAL A 158 14.68 6.69 5.68
CA VAL A 158 13.72 7.29 4.74
C VAL A 158 14.17 6.99 3.32
N ASP A 159 13.19 6.74 2.46
CA ASP A 159 13.40 6.55 1.02
C ASP A 159 12.11 6.79 0.26
N GLY A 160 12.23 6.97 -1.07
CA GLY A 160 11.12 7.19 -1.97
C GLY A 160 11.14 6.23 -3.15
N THR A 161 9.97 5.98 -3.71
CA THR A 161 9.83 5.16 -4.91
C THR A 161 8.74 5.68 -5.83
N LEU A 162 8.90 5.46 -7.15
CA LEU A 162 7.88 5.79 -8.12
C LEU A 162 6.81 4.69 -8.17
N ILE A 163 5.54 5.13 -8.22
CA ILE A 163 4.36 4.30 -8.48
C ILE A 163 3.77 4.77 -9.80
N ASP A 164 3.73 3.89 -10.80
CA ASP A 164 3.18 4.23 -12.10
C ASP A 164 1.69 4.60 -11.97
N ALA A 165 1.28 5.71 -12.55
CA ALA A 165 -0.12 6.13 -12.60
C ALA A 165 -0.92 5.32 -13.61
N TRP A 166 -2.24 5.23 -13.43
CA TRP A 166 -3.13 4.62 -14.42
C TRP A 166 -3.19 5.39 -15.74
N ALA A 167 -2.80 6.66 -15.73
CA ALA A 167 -2.75 7.53 -16.88
C ALA A 167 -1.78 7.03 -17.97
N SER A 168 -2.16 7.18 -19.23
CA SER A 168 -1.30 6.89 -20.38
C SER A 168 -0.61 8.16 -20.87
N HIS A 169 0.48 8.02 -21.63
CA HIS A 169 1.12 9.16 -22.30
C HIS A 169 0.19 9.91 -23.26
N LYS A 170 -0.84 9.25 -23.81
CA LYS A 170 -1.86 9.87 -24.66
C LYS A 170 -2.71 10.90 -23.92
N SER A 171 -2.93 10.69 -22.62
CA SER A 171 -3.64 11.65 -21.78
C SER A 171 -2.81 12.86 -21.37
N PHE A 172 -1.50 12.88 -21.67
CA PHE A 172 -0.58 13.95 -21.27
C PHE A 172 -0.56 15.04 -22.34
N ILE A 173 -1.47 16.01 -22.23
CA ILE A 173 -1.73 17.09 -23.18
C ILE A 173 -1.30 18.44 -22.62
N LYS A 174 -1.24 19.47 -23.49
CA LYS A 174 -0.95 20.85 -23.07
C LYS A 174 -2.01 21.38 -22.12
N LYS A 175 -1.59 22.12 -21.10
CA LYS A 175 -2.48 22.76 -20.12
C LYS A 175 -3.36 23.86 -20.74
N ASP A 176 -2.89 24.50 -21.75
CA ASP A 176 -3.55 25.66 -22.41
C ASP A 176 -4.59 25.23 -23.46
N GLY A 177 -5.03 24.00 -23.44
CA GLY A 177 -6.12 23.52 -24.30
C GLY A 177 -5.82 23.58 -25.79
N GLY A 178 -4.58 23.29 -26.18
CA GLY A 178 -4.27 23.08 -27.61
C GLY A 178 -5.16 21.98 -28.15
N ASP A 179 -5.94 22.26 -29.18
CA ASP A 179 -6.85 21.32 -29.81
C ASP A 179 -6.17 19.98 -30.06
N PRO A 180 -6.86 18.87 -29.82
CA PRO A 180 -6.39 17.59 -30.30
C PRO A 180 -6.21 17.70 -31.82
N PRO A 181 -5.14 17.14 -32.39
CA PRO A 181 -4.90 17.22 -33.82
C PRO A 181 -6.15 16.73 -34.58
N GLU A 182 -6.68 17.55 -35.47
CA GLU A 182 -7.87 17.27 -36.31
C GLU A 182 -7.69 16.03 -37.20
N ASP A 183 -6.48 15.54 -37.34
CA ASP A 183 -6.18 14.36 -38.11
C ASP A 183 -6.61 13.09 -37.30
N GLY A 184 -7.67 12.46 -37.78
CA GLY A 184 -8.13 11.15 -37.39
C GLY A 184 -7.11 10.01 -37.58
N THR A 185 -5.83 10.30 -37.50
CA THR A 185 -4.75 9.33 -37.56
C THR A 185 -4.77 8.47 -36.32
N ARG A 186 -4.73 7.18 -36.52
CA ARG A 186 -4.74 6.11 -35.49
C ARG A 186 -3.59 6.23 -34.46
N ASN A 187 -2.69 7.19 -34.64
CA ASN A 187 -1.53 7.42 -33.80
C ASN A 187 -1.27 8.94 -33.62
N PRO A 188 -2.05 9.64 -32.75
CA PRO A 188 -1.80 11.06 -32.46
C PRO A 188 -0.44 11.31 -31.81
N ASP A 189 0.29 10.23 -31.41
CA ASP A 189 1.65 10.30 -30.90
C ASP A 189 2.72 10.43 -32.00
N ALA A 190 2.34 10.37 -33.29
CA ALA A 190 3.31 10.46 -34.38
C ALA A 190 3.94 11.87 -34.55
N ASP A 191 3.37 12.88 -33.90
CA ASP A 191 3.95 14.23 -33.92
C ASP A 191 4.71 14.56 -32.64
N PHE A 192 5.68 13.69 -32.28
CA PHE A 192 6.77 14.06 -31.37
C PHE A 192 7.78 15.03 -32.03
N LYS A 193 7.45 15.65 -33.13
CA LYS A 193 8.33 16.52 -33.89
C LYS A 193 8.69 17.78 -33.12
N GLY A 194 9.70 17.68 -32.27
CA GLY A 194 10.39 18.81 -31.69
C GLY A 194 9.81 19.41 -30.43
N GLU A 195 8.63 19.07 -29.94
CA GLU A 195 8.07 19.62 -28.72
C GLU A 195 8.52 18.82 -27.49
N LYS A 196 9.31 19.46 -26.64
CA LYS A 196 9.74 18.88 -25.38
C LYS A 196 8.60 18.89 -24.36
N ARG A 197 7.90 17.77 -24.18
CA ARG A 197 6.85 17.65 -23.16
C ARG A 197 7.46 17.75 -21.75
N SER A 198 6.90 18.59 -20.91
CA SER A 198 7.34 18.80 -19.54
C SER A 198 6.16 18.94 -18.57
N ASN A 199 6.37 18.70 -17.30
CA ASN A 199 5.35 18.91 -16.25
C ASN A 199 4.94 20.39 -16.11
N ALA A 200 5.73 21.34 -16.61
CA ALA A 200 5.39 22.74 -16.62
C ALA A 200 4.30 23.03 -17.67
N THR A 201 4.41 22.44 -18.86
CA THR A 201 3.57 22.74 -20.02
C THR A 201 2.44 21.75 -20.23
N HIS A 202 2.56 20.52 -19.73
CA HIS A 202 1.60 19.43 -19.96
C HIS A 202 1.06 18.85 -18.66
N GLN A 203 -0.13 18.25 -18.73
CA GLN A 203 -0.81 17.58 -17.63
C GLN A 203 -1.62 16.41 -18.18
N SER A 204 -1.77 15.34 -17.38
CA SER A 204 -2.64 14.24 -17.75
C SER A 204 -4.11 14.60 -17.53
N THR A 205 -4.95 14.33 -18.51
CA THR A 205 -6.41 14.46 -18.39
C THR A 205 -7.03 13.31 -17.59
N SER A 206 -6.40 12.13 -17.59
CA SER A 206 -6.87 10.97 -16.83
C SER A 206 -6.53 11.04 -15.36
N ASP A 207 -5.34 11.57 -15.02
CA ASP A 207 -4.89 11.76 -13.65
C ASP A 207 -4.09 13.07 -13.55
N PRO A 208 -4.74 14.19 -13.24
CA PRO A 208 -4.12 15.51 -13.24
C PRO A 208 -2.98 15.68 -12.21
N GLU A 209 -2.90 14.84 -11.20
CA GLU A 209 -1.84 14.86 -10.19
C GLU A 209 -0.64 13.98 -10.55
N ALA A 210 -0.78 13.09 -11.55
CA ALA A 210 0.35 12.31 -12.07
C ALA A 210 1.35 13.21 -12.81
N ARG A 211 2.63 12.99 -12.62
CA ARG A 211 3.72 13.77 -13.22
C ARG A 211 4.62 12.88 -14.05
N LEU A 212 5.17 13.45 -15.11
CA LEU A 212 6.19 12.80 -15.91
C LEU A 212 7.45 12.62 -15.06
N ALA A 213 7.84 11.38 -14.80
CA ALA A 213 8.95 11.01 -13.95
C ALA A 213 9.91 10.04 -14.65
N ARG A 214 11.17 10.06 -14.24
CA ARG A 214 12.22 9.11 -14.65
C ARG A 214 12.92 8.61 -13.40
N LYS A 215 13.26 7.34 -13.37
CA LYS A 215 14.05 6.78 -12.27
C LYS A 215 15.52 7.21 -12.36
N SER A 216 16.06 7.26 -13.57
CA SER A 216 17.45 7.68 -13.85
C SER A 216 17.57 8.34 -15.22
N ASN A 217 18.72 8.99 -15.48
CA ASN A 217 19.03 9.49 -16.80
C ASN A 217 19.19 8.32 -17.78
N GLY A 218 18.40 8.33 -18.86
CA GLY A 218 18.34 7.23 -19.84
C GLY A 218 17.13 6.32 -19.73
N ASP A 219 16.41 6.32 -18.60
CA ASP A 219 15.16 5.56 -18.47
C ASP A 219 14.01 6.26 -19.22
N ALA A 220 13.05 5.46 -19.67
CA ALA A 220 11.82 5.95 -20.24
C ALA A 220 11.03 6.77 -19.22
N SER A 221 10.50 7.92 -19.66
CA SER A 221 9.60 8.73 -18.84
C SER A 221 8.27 8.03 -18.64
N ARG A 222 7.69 8.13 -17.43
CA ARG A 222 6.39 7.56 -17.09
C ARG A 222 5.57 8.58 -16.32
N LEU A 223 4.25 8.53 -16.47
CA LEU A 223 3.36 9.24 -15.57
C LEU A 223 3.29 8.48 -14.26
N ALA A 224 3.69 9.12 -13.18
CA ALA A 224 3.84 8.49 -11.88
C ALA A 224 3.56 9.46 -10.73
N HIS A 225 3.31 8.87 -9.56
CA HIS A 225 3.34 9.50 -8.25
C HIS A 225 4.58 9.03 -7.49
N MET A 226 4.93 9.73 -6.42
CA MET A 226 5.99 9.29 -5.51
C MET A 226 5.38 8.78 -4.20
N ALA A 227 5.80 7.59 -3.80
CA ALA A 227 5.54 7.06 -2.47
C ALA A 227 6.83 7.18 -1.65
N HIS A 228 6.71 7.75 -0.45
CA HIS A 228 7.80 7.90 0.50
C HIS A 228 7.45 7.12 1.76
N THR A 229 8.46 6.48 2.35
CA THR A 229 8.29 5.73 3.60
C THR A 229 9.37 6.06 4.59
N MET A 230 9.01 5.95 5.86
CA MET A 230 9.92 5.98 6.97
C MET A 230 9.85 4.64 7.69
N MET A 231 10.98 3.97 7.82
CA MET A 231 11.13 2.64 8.41
C MET A 231 11.95 2.72 9.69
N GLU A 232 11.51 2.06 10.77
CA GLU A 232 12.33 1.89 11.95
C GLU A 232 13.32 0.73 11.80
N HIS A 233 14.44 0.74 12.57
CA HIS A 233 15.56 -0.18 12.34
C HIS A 233 15.51 -1.49 13.14
N ARG A 234 14.70 -1.59 14.21
CA ARG A 234 14.67 -2.78 15.07
C ARG A 234 14.10 -3.99 14.30
N ASN A 235 12.90 -3.84 13.78
CA ASN A 235 12.18 -4.89 13.06
C ASN A 235 11.94 -4.57 11.59
N GLY A 236 12.22 -3.34 11.15
CA GLY A 236 11.99 -2.90 9.78
C GLY A 236 10.53 -2.52 9.50
N LEU A 237 9.79 -2.13 10.53
CA LEU A 237 8.41 -1.71 10.38
C LEU A 237 8.32 -0.32 9.74
N ILE A 238 7.37 -0.13 8.86
CA ILE A 238 7.07 1.17 8.28
C ILE A 238 6.27 1.98 9.31
N VAL A 239 6.84 3.11 9.71
CA VAL A 239 6.29 3.97 10.76
C VAL A 239 5.61 5.22 10.23
N ASP A 240 5.87 5.59 8.99
CA ASP A 240 5.16 6.66 8.31
C ASP A 240 5.21 6.50 6.78
N VAL A 241 4.19 7.00 6.10
CA VAL A 241 4.02 6.92 4.65
C VAL A 241 3.50 8.25 4.13
N GLU A 242 4.05 8.73 3.01
CA GLU A 242 3.58 9.92 2.33
C GLU A 242 3.49 9.69 0.82
N CYS A 243 2.51 10.33 0.18
CA CYS A 243 2.32 10.30 -1.27
C CYS A 243 2.39 11.71 -1.83
N THR A 244 3.32 11.96 -2.76
CA THR A 244 3.50 13.27 -3.36
C THR A 244 3.45 13.22 -4.88
N GLU A 245 3.33 14.38 -5.50
CA GLU A 245 3.63 14.56 -6.91
C GLU A 245 5.15 14.46 -7.13
N PHE A 246 5.55 13.92 -8.27
CA PHE A 246 6.96 13.92 -8.65
C PHE A 246 7.42 15.35 -8.96
N ASN A 247 8.36 15.81 -8.15
CA ASN A 247 9.16 17.00 -8.42
C ASN A 247 10.58 16.77 -7.87
N GLY A 248 11.55 17.58 -8.28
CA GLY A 248 12.95 17.40 -7.89
C GLY A 248 13.26 17.61 -6.39
N ARG A 249 12.25 17.94 -5.55
CA ARG A 249 12.39 18.22 -4.12
C ARG A 249 11.52 17.34 -3.24
N ALA A 250 10.55 16.65 -3.82
CA ALA A 250 9.53 15.88 -3.10
C ALA A 250 10.10 14.88 -2.10
N GLU A 251 11.19 14.17 -2.46
CA GLU A 251 11.83 13.19 -1.57
C GLU A 251 12.31 13.83 -0.27
N VAL A 252 13.01 14.95 -0.36
CA VAL A 252 13.54 15.67 0.79
C VAL A 252 12.44 16.29 1.64
N GLU A 253 11.43 16.87 0.99
CA GLU A 253 10.30 17.51 1.66
C GLU A 253 9.46 16.48 2.42
N ALA A 254 9.05 15.40 1.78
CA ALA A 254 8.29 14.32 2.40
C ALA A 254 9.07 13.66 3.56
N ALA A 255 10.37 13.43 3.40
CA ALA A 255 11.19 12.87 4.47
C ALA A 255 11.26 13.80 5.69
N LEU A 256 11.36 15.11 5.49
CA LEU A 256 11.37 16.09 6.59
C LEU A 256 9.99 16.14 7.29
N GLU A 257 8.90 16.12 6.55
CA GLU A 257 7.55 16.06 7.11
C GLU A 257 7.32 14.79 7.94
N MET A 258 7.75 13.63 7.43
CA MET A 258 7.67 12.36 8.17
C MET A 258 8.52 12.39 9.44
N LEU A 259 9.74 12.96 9.38
CA LEU A 259 10.61 13.14 10.57
C LEU A 259 9.94 14.04 11.61
N GLU A 260 9.35 15.15 11.19
CA GLU A 260 8.69 16.10 12.09
C GLU A 260 7.50 15.47 12.82
N ARG A 261 6.74 14.60 12.14
CA ARG A 261 5.58 13.89 12.72
C ARG A 261 5.97 12.72 13.63
N THR A 262 7.09 12.05 13.35
CA THR A 262 7.35 10.71 13.91
C THR A 262 8.62 10.64 14.75
N ALA A 263 9.71 11.31 14.35
CA ALA A 263 10.99 11.21 15.04
C ALA A 263 11.00 11.95 16.36
N LYS A 264 11.69 11.38 17.36
CA LYS A 264 11.92 12.03 18.65
C LYS A 264 13.31 12.66 18.68
N PRO A 265 13.51 13.75 19.48
CA PRO A 265 14.84 14.28 19.73
C PRO A 265 15.82 13.20 20.20
N GLY A 266 17.02 13.18 19.60
CA GLY A 266 18.06 12.18 19.88
C GLY A 266 18.04 10.97 18.94
N SER A 267 17.01 10.80 18.10
CA SER A 267 16.95 9.74 17.09
C SER A 267 17.92 9.98 15.93
N THR A 268 18.11 8.97 15.08
CA THR A 268 18.92 9.05 13.86
C THR A 268 18.10 8.70 12.63
N VAL A 269 18.46 9.25 11.48
CA VAL A 269 17.83 8.94 10.19
C VAL A 269 18.88 8.54 9.14
N GLY A 270 18.78 7.31 8.65
CA GLY A 270 19.55 6.81 7.51
C GLY A 270 18.87 7.20 6.19
N ALA A 271 19.64 7.73 5.25
CA ALA A 271 19.13 8.08 3.93
C ALA A 271 20.22 7.89 2.85
N ASP A 272 19.81 7.86 1.59
CA ASP A 272 20.73 7.75 0.48
C ASP A 272 21.46 9.07 0.18
N LYS A 273 22.34 9.06 -0.81
CA LYS A 273 23.13 10.25 -1.19
C LYS A 273 22.30 11.38 -1.80
N ASN A 274 21.05 11.13 -2.25
CA ASN A 274 20.20 12.18 -2.77
C ASN A 274 19.74 13.13 -1.66
N TYR A 275 19.65 12.63 -0.43
CA TYR A 275 19.35 13.41 0.77
C TYR A 275 20.56 14.17 1.34
N ASP A 276 21.79 13.99 0.78
CA ASP A 276 22.96 14.77 1.18
C ASP A 276 22.89 16.20 0.60
N GLN A 277 22.00 16.97 1.19
CA GLN A 277 21.69 18.36 0.86
C GLN A 277 21.68 19.20 2.13
N LYS A 278 22.21 20.42 2.05
CA LYS A 278 22.27 21.34 3.20
C LYS A 278 20.91 21.49 3.89
N ARG A 279 19.83 21.66 3.12
CA ARG A 279 18.46 21.81 3.63
C ARG A 279 18.04 20.61 4.50
N PHE A 280 18.23 19.38 4.00
CA PHE A 280 17.86 18.18 4.73
C PHE A 280 18.67 18.01 6.01
N VAL A 281 20.00 18.10 5.89
CA VAL A 281 20.92 17.92 7.03
C VAL A 281 20.69 18.97 8.12
N GLN A 282 20.51 20.23 7.72
CA GLN A 282 20.23 21.32 8.66
C GLN A 282 18.88 21.12 9.36
N ARG A 283 17.80 20.88 8.60
CA ARG A 283 16.47 20.71 9.20
C ARG A 283 16.39 19.48 10.10
N ALA A 284 16.98 18.34 9.72
CA ALA A 284 17.07 17.17 10.60
C ALA A 284 17.77 17.49 11.92
N ARG A 285 18.88 18.26 11.88
CA ARG A 285 19.58 18.70 13.10
C ARG A 285 18.75 19.67 13.96
N GLU A 286 17.95 20.56 13.33
CA GLU A 286 17.00 21.43 14.04
C GLU A 286 15.95 20.62 14.80
N LEU A 287 15.48 19.52 14.22
CA LEU A 287 14.59 18.55 14.87
C LEU A 287 15.32 17.68 15.92
N LYS A 288 16.61 17.92 16.16
CA LYS A 288 17.48 17.11 17.04
C LYS A 288 17.58 15.65 16.59
N VAL A 289 17.47 15.40 15.29
CA VAL A 289 17.67 14.09 14.65
C VAL A 289 19.04 14.08 13.98
N THR A 290 19.84 13.05 14.22
CA THR A 290 21.16 12.91 13.62
C THR A 290 21.07 12.32 12.22
N PRO A 291 21.44 13.07 11.14
CA PRO A 291 21.31 12.60 9.78
C PRO A 291 22.47 11.67 9.39
N HIS A 292 22.23 10.38 9.37
CA HIS A 292 23.15 9.36 8.84
C HIS A 292 22.96 9.19 7.32
N VAL A 293 23.15 10.25 6.57
CA VAL A 293 22.99 10.28 5.10
C VAL A 293 24.26 9.78 4.42
N ALA A 294 24.11 9.03 3.34
CA ALA A 294 25.24 8.58 2.53
C ALA A 294 25.95 9.79 1.89
N GLN A 295 27.25 9.94 2.18
CA GLN A 295 28.05 11.11 1.82
C GLN A 295 28.30 11.17 0.31
N LYS A 296 28.10 12.35 -0.30
CA LYS A 296 28.54 12.66 -1.65
C LYS A 296 30.05 12.85 -1.72
N ARG A 297 30.66 12.50 -2.85
CA ARG A 297 32.09 12.67 -3.08
C ARG A 297 32.51 14.14 -3.14
N LYS A 298 31.63 15.03 -3.62
CA LYS A 298 31.86 16.48 -3.71
C LYS A 298 30.61 17.23 -3.24
N GLY A 299 30.83 18.33 -2.51
CA GLY A 299 29.75 19.20 -2.05
C GLY A 299 28.82 18.56 -1.00
N SER A 300 29.30 17.61 -0.22
CA SER A 300 28.54 16.96 0.86
C SER A 300 28.20 17.96 1.96
N ALA A 301 26.98 17.85 2.49
CA ALA A 301 26.54 18.53 3.71
C ALA A 301 26.86 17.72 4.98
N ILE A 302 27.25 16.45 4.82
CA ILE A 302 27.67 15.55 5.91
C ILE A 302 29.18 15.69 6.10
N ASP A 303 29.60 15.81 7.35
CA ASP A 303 31.00 15.95 7.76
C ASP A 303 31.48 14.78 8.64
N GLY A 304 32.78 14.83 9.01
CA GLY A 304 33.41 13.80 9.82
C GLY A 304 32.84 13.62 11.23
N ARG A 305 32.05 14.57 11.76
CA ARG A 305 31.36 14.42 13.06
C ARG A 305 30.33 13.32 12.98
N THR A 306 29.64 13.20 11.82
CA THR A 306 28.65 12.15 11.59
C THR A 306 29.31 10.86 11.10
N THR A 307 30.17 10.91 10.09
CA THR A 307 30.71 9.70 9.41
C THR A 307 31.65 8.87 10.28
N ARG A 308 32.29 9.47 11.29
CA ARG A 308 33.18 8.76 12.25
C ARG A 308 32.41 8.09 13.38
N HIS A 309 31.12 8.37 13.54
CA HIS A 309 30.30 7.72 14.56
C HIS A 309 30.05 6.25 14.21
N PRO A 310 30.22 5.28 15.13
CA PRO A 310 30.01 3.85 14.84
C PRO A 310 28.62 3.54 14.31
N GLY A 311 27.60 4.22 14.80
CA GLY A 311 26.22 4.09 14.37
C GLY A 311 25.96 4.50 12.91
N TYR A 312 26.84 5.33 12.32
CA TYR A 312 26.71 5.73 10.92
C TYR A 312 26.82 4.53 9.96
N ALA A 313 27.86 3.70 10.15
CA ALA A 313 28.05 2.51 9.33
C ALA A 313 26.89 1.51 9.47
N ALA A 314 26.40 1.32 10.70
CA ALA A 314 25.24 0.48 10.98
C ALA A 314 23.98 1.00 10.27
N SER A 315 23.69 2.30 10.39
CA SER A 315 22.55 2.93 9.69
C SER A 315 22.63 2.78 8.18
N GLN A 316 23.83 2.96 7.58
CA GLN A 316 24.02 2.81 6.14
C GLN A 316 23.83 1.36 5.65
N LYS A 317 24.05 0.38 6.50
CA LYS A 317 23.78 -1.03 6.21
C LYS A 317 22.28 -1.34 6.32
N ILE A 318 21.66 -0.94 7.44
CA ILE A 318 20.26 -1.30 7.75
C ILE A 318 19.28 -0.56 6.84
N ARG A 319 19.57 0.70 6.45
CA ARG A 319 18.66 1.48 5.59
C ARG A 319 18.24 0.76 4.31
N LYS A 320 19.09 -0.14 3.80
CA LYS A 320 18.79 -0.89 2.57
C LYS A 320 17.55 -1.80 2.71
N ARG A 321 17.19 -2.18 3.93
CA ARG A 321 15.99 -2.98 4.19
C ARG A 321 14.69 -2.28 3.80
N ILE A 322 14.68 -0.95 3.70
CA ILE A 322 13.50 -0.20 3.23
C ILE A 322 13.10 -0.59 1.80
N GLU A 323 14.08 -1.03 0.97
CA GLU A 323 13.83 -1.53 -0.37
C GLU A 323 13.00 -2.82 -0.37
N GLU A 324 13.08 -3.64 0.70
CA GLU A 324 12.28 -4.85 0.88
C GLU A 324 10.79 -4.50 0.99
N GLY A 325 10.46 -3.45 1.77
CA GLY A 325 9.10 -2.93 1.88
C GLY A 325 8.54 -2.46 0.53
N PHE A 326 9.33 -1.72 -0.25
CA PHE A 326 8.93 -1.32 -1.60
C PHE A 326 8.81 -2.52 -2.56
N GLY A 327 9.69 -3.50 -2.45
CA GLY A 327 9.63 -4.74 -3.21
C GLY A 327 8.32 -5.47 -2.94
N TRP A 328 7.98 -5.66 -1.67
CA TRP A 328 6.73 -6.28 -1.23
C TRP A 328 5.50 -5.51 -1.73
N LEU A 329 5.46 -4.20 -1.52
CA LEU A 329 4.36 -3.34 -1.95
C LEU A 329 4.11 -3.45 -3.46
N LYS A 330 5.16 -3.45 -4.27
CA LYS A 330 5.06 -3.48 -5.74
C LYS A 330 4.73 -4.87 -6.29
N THR A 331 5.08 -5.93 -5.60
CA THR A 331 4.85 -7.31 -6.03
C THR A 331 3.59 -7.88 -5.38
N VAL A 332 3.61 -8.11 -4.08
CA VAL A 332 2.49 -8.68 -3.32
C VAL A 332 1.37 -7.66 -3.18
N GLY A 333 1.66 -6.44 -2.75
CA GLY A 333 0.67 -5.36 -2.65
C GLY A 333 0.10 -4.88 -3.99
N GLY A 334 0.66 -5.35 -5.12
CA GLY A 334 0.15 -5.04 -6.47
C GLY A 334 0.29 -3.59 -6.91
N LEU A 335 1.08 -2.78 -6.19
CA LEU A 335 1.21 -1.33 -6.37
C LEU A 335 2.41 -0.90 -7.23
N ARG A 336 2.86 -1.74 -8.16
CA ARG A 336 3.80 -1.28 -9.19
C ARG A 336 3.17 -0.19 -10.07
N LYS A 337 1.88 -0.36 -10.37
CA LYS A 337 1.03 0.59 -11.07
C LYS A 337 -0.30 0.70 -10.34
N THR A 338 -0.66 1.92 -9.90
CA THR A 338 -1.96 2.13 -9.27
C THR A 338 -3.10 2.08 -10.29
N LYS A 339 -4.27 1.64 -9.84
CA LYS A 339 -5.54 1.75 -10.59
C LYS A 339 -6.40 2.90 -10.09
N LEU A 340 -5.97 3.55 -9.02
CA LEU A 340 -6.66 4.68 -8.43
C LEU A 340 -6.18 5.98 -9.08
N ILE A 341 -7.10 6.92 -9.24
CA ILE A 341 -6.84 8.25 -9.77
C ILE A 341 -6.76 9.23 -8.61
N GLY A 342 -5.71 10.04 -8.59
CA GLY A 342 -5.47 11.05 -7.57
C GLY A 342 -4.68 10.55 -6.36
N ARG A 343 -3.93 11.48 -5.74
CA ARG A 343 -3.02 11.18 -4.61
C ARG A 343 -3.72 10.72 -3.36
N ALA A 344 -4.89 11.28 -3.03
CA ALA A 344 -5.61 10.94 -1.81
C ALA A 344 -5.93 9.43 -1.74
N LYS A 345 -6.48 8.88 -2.82
CA LYS A 345 -6.80 7.45 -2.90
C LYS A 345 -5.55 6.58 -2.94
N LEU A 346 -4.51 7.01 -3.66
CA LEU A 346 -3.24 6.30 -3.67
C LEU A 346 -2.58 6.31 -2.29
N SER A 347 -2.59 7.46 -1.59
CA SER A 347 -2.08 7.57 -0.22
C SER A 347 -2.77 6.59 0.72
N ALA A 348 -4.11 6.51 0.64
CA ALA A 348 -4.88 5.55 1.42
C ALA A 348 -4.49 4.10 1.11
N GLN A 349 -4.32 3.77 -0.18
CA GLN A 349 -3.89 2.43 -0.59
C GLN A 349 -2.47 2.09 -0.13
N LEU A 350 -1.56 3.06 -0.14
CA LEU A 350 -0.20 2.91 0.41
C LEU A 350 -0.22 2.64 1.91
N LEU A 351 -1.02 3.40 2.67
CA LEU A 351 -1.17 3.24 4.12
C LEU A 351 -1.77 1.89 4.52
N LEU A 352 -2.64 1.31 3.70
CA LEU A 352 -3.18 -0.04 3.91
C LEU A 352 -2.22 -1.13 3.41
N GLY A 353 -1.27 -0.77 2.54
CA GLY A 353 -0.30 -1.69 1.94
C GLY A 353 0.97 -1.87 2.77
N PHE A 354 1.26 -0.96 3.66
CA PHE A 354 2.38 -1.01 4.60
C PHE A 354 1.91 -1.29 6.02
#